data_0fe6fb927828874336f6344e92b36b55
#
_entry.id   0fe6fb927828874336f6344e92b36b55
#
_cell.length_a   1.000
_cell.length_b   1.000
_cell.length_c   1.000
_cell.angle_alpha   90.00
_cell.angle_beta   90.00
_cell.angle_gamma   90.00
#
_symmetry.space_group_name_H-M   'P 1'
#
loop_
_entity.id
_entity.type
_entity.pdbx_description
1 polymer ?
#
loop_
_entity_poly.entity_id
_entity_poly.type
_entity_poly.pdbx_seq_one_letter_code
_entity_poly.pdbx_strand_id
1 'polypeptide(L)'
;GSRAKSQNGFTEGKADMMRILERPQLAMVGSRRASRPGLDNATAFARSLARGGFVITSGLALGIDGAAHQGALDVGGKTIAVLGTGLEQLYPRRHLGLAARIVEGGGALVSELPLDCPPQAANFPRRNRIISGLSLGVLVVEASPSSGSLITARLAAEQGREVYAIPGSIHHPGARGCHQLIRQGAALVESVEDVLQALRGWQQGPAAPEAQRSEPMHPLVAQLHAAPMSSEALAGAVNQPLSETLAALTELEIEGVVVYENGRWIACTG
;
A
#
# COMPACT_ATOMS: atom_id res chain seq x y z
N GLY A 1 -17.84 38.05 18.07
CA GLY A 1 -17.13 37.61 16.82
C GLY A 1 -16.20 36.44 17.03
N SER A 2 -15.88 36.01 18.28
CA SER A 2 -14.89 34.94 18.54
C SER A 2 -15.47 33.52 18.66
N ARG A 3 -16.79 33.36 18.87
CA ARG A 3 -17.45 32.04 18.99
C ARG A 3 -17.72 31.35 17.64
N ALA A 4 -17.90 32.08 16.56
CA ALA A 4 -18.18 31.51 15.24
C ALA A 4 -16.94 30.84 14.60
N LYS A 5 -15.72 31.35 14.82
CA LYS A 5 -14.48 30.75 14.30
C LYS A 5 -14.13 29.40 14.93
N SER A 6 -14.51 29.16 16.18
CA SER A 6 -14.24 27.90 16.89
C SER A 6 -15.12 26.74 16.42
N GLN A 7 -16.36 27.02 16.00
CA GLN A 7 -17.28 25.97 15.51
C GLN A 7 -16.98 25.54 14.07
N ASN A 8 -16.57 26.46 13.19
CA ASN A 8 -16.21 26.10 11.81
C ASN A 8 -14.92 25.28 11.76
N GLY A 9 -13.90 25.60 12.54
CA GLY A 9 -12.66 24.81 12.60
C GLY A 9 -12.88 23.39 13.12
N PHE A 10 -13.85 23.18 14.02
CA PHE A 10 -14.15 21.84 14.55
C PHE A 10 -14.92 20.98 13.54
N THR A 11 -15.81 21.58 12.74
CA THR A 11 -16.54 20.87 11.67
C THR A 11 -15.66 20.56 10.47
N GLU A 12 -14.76 21.42 10.07
CA GLU A 12 -13.79 21.19 9.00
C GLU A 12 -12.80 20.06 9.37
N GLY A 13 -12.22 20.12 10.56
CA GLY A 13 -11.32 19.03 11.04
C GLY A 13 -12.00 17.66 11.15
N LYS A 14 -13.31 17.63 11.47
CA LYS A 14 -14.09 16.41 11.53
C LYS A 14 -14.38 15.83 10.13
N ALA A 15 -14.68 16.70 9.16
CA ALA A 15 -14.86 16.31 7.77
C ALA A 15 -13.57 15.78 7.12
N ASP A 16 -12.43 16.40 7.41
CA ASP A 16 -11.12 15.96 6.92
C ASP A 16 -10.68 14.63 7.53
N MET A 17 -10.96 14.42 8.82
CA MET A 17 -10.71 13.14 9.48
C MET A 17 -11.58 12.02 8.88
N MET A 18 -12.85 12.25 8.58
CA MET A 18 -13.70 11.26 7.92
C MET A 18 -13.16 10.89 6.54
N ARG A 19 -12.75 11.86 5.75
CA ARG A 19 -12.16 11.63 4.42
C ARG A 19 -10.89 10.79 4.44
N ILE A 20 -10.01 10.96 5.44
CA ILE A 20 -8.79 10.15 5.53
C ILE A 20 -9.10 8.71 5.95
N LEU A 21 -10.14 8.49 6.78
CA LEU A 21 -10.56 7.15 7.20
C LEU A 21 -11.21 6.35 6.08
N GLU A 22 -11.81 7.01 5.07
CA GLU A 22 -12.41 6.37 3.90
C GLU A 22 -11.38 5.94 2.84
N ARG A 23 -10.15 6.44 2.93
CA ARG A 23 -9.08 6.08 1.98
C ARG A 23 -8.52 4.68 2.29
N PRO A 24 -8.02 3.95 1.27
CA PRO A 24 -7.38 2.66 1.48
C PRO A 24 -6.19 2.82 2.43
N GLN A 25 -6.18 2.01 3.50
CA GLN A 25 -5.14 2.05 4.53
C GLN A 25 -4.35 0.75 4.53
N LEU A 26 -3.04 0.85 4.73
CA LEU A 26 -2.18 -0.27 5.02
C LEU A 26 -1.47 -0.05 6.36
N ALA A 27 -1.58 -1.01 7.26
CA ALA A 27 -0.85 -0.96 8.50
C ALA A 27 0.60 -1.38 8.29
N MET A 28 1.53 -0.64 8.89
CA MET A 28 2.94 -1.00 8.93
C MET A 28 3.42 -1.04 10.38
N VAL A 29 3.92 -2.20 10.80
CA VAL A 29 4.31 -2.44 12.20
C VAL A 29 5.61 -3.24 12.28
N GLY A 30 6.26 -3.18 13.44
CA GLY A 30 7.46 -3.96 13.63
C GLY A 30 8.21 -3.69 14.94
N SER A 31 9.48 -4.03 14.94
CA SER A 31 10.38 -3.88 16.07
C SER A 31 10.54 -2.43 16.51
N ARG A 32 10.48 -2.18 17.82
CA ARG A 32 10.83 -0.87 18.42
C ARG A 32 12.34 -0.61 18.38
N ARG A 33 13.14 -1.67 18.32
CA ARG A 33 14.61 -1.65 18.18
C ARG A 33 14.97 -2.29 16.85
N ALA A 34 14.48 -1.69 15.77
CA ALA A 34 14.70 -2.18 14.43
C ALA A 34 16.17 -2.00 13.99
N SER A 35 16.63 -2.89 13.14
CA SER A 35 17.90 -2.77 12.45
C SER A 35 17.89 -1.61 11.45
N ARG A 36 19.06 -1.15 11.01
CA ARG A 36 19.14 -0.12 9.97
C ARG A 36 18.44 -0.57 8.69
N PRO A 37 18.66 -1.78 8.14
CA PRO A 37 17.93 -2.29 7.01
C PRO A 37 16.41 -2.32 7.24
N GLY A 38 15.95 -2.70 8.46
CA GLY A 38 14.53 -2.68 8.81
C GLY A 38 13.91 -1.28 8.74
N LEU A 39 14.61 -0.27 9.24
CA LEU A 39 14.17 1.13 9.14
C LEU A 39 14.12 1.63 7.69
N ASP A 40 15.15 1.30 6.90
CA ASP A 40 15.25 1.68 5.50
C ASP A 40 14.11 1.03 4.68
N ASN A 41 13.83 -0.26 4.91
CA ASN A 41 12.69 -0.97 4.31
C ASN A 41 11.35 -0.32 4.70
N ALA A 42 11.13 -0.05 5.99
CA ALA A 42 9.90 0.60 6.45
C ALA A 42 9.68 1.95 5.76
N THR A 43 10.74 2.76 5.65
CA THR A 43 10.69 4.05 4.98
C THR A 43 10.40 3.90 3.48
N ALA A 44 11.08 2.98 2.80
CA ALA A 44 10.91 2.75 1.35
C ALA A 44 9.50 2.26 1.01
N PHE A 45 9.00 1.25 1.72
CA PHE A 45 7.64 0.74 1.53
C PHE A 45 6.58 1.81 1.82
N ALA A 46 6.72 2.55 2.92
CA ALA A 46 5.79 3.61 3.26
C ALA A 46 5.74 4.72 2.21
N ARG A 47 6.90 5.13 1.66
CA ARG A 47 6.98 6.10 0.55
C ARG A 47 6.25 5.61 -0.70
N SER A 48 6.52 4.39 -1.12
CA SER A 48 5.94 3.83 -2.34
C SER A 48 4.43 3.65 -2.21
N LEU A 49 3.95 3.08 -1.09
CA LEU A 49 2.53 2.92 -0.80
C LEU A 49 1.81 4.27 -0.70
N ALA A 50 2.41 5.27 -0.04
CA ALA A 50 1.84 6.60 0.08
C ALA A 50 1.75 7.33 -1.27
N ARG A 51 2.74 7.18 -2.16
CA ARG A 51 2.67 7.65 -3.56
C ARG A 51 1.56 6.96 -4.34
N GLY A 52 1.32 5.68 -4.07
CA GLY A 52 0.19 4.92 -4.63
C GLY A 52 -1.18 5.28 -4.06
N GLY A 53 -1.26 6.28 -3.17
CA GLY A 53 -2.50 6.79 -2.61
C GLY A 53 -2.97 6.11 -1.32
N PHE A 54 -2.22 5.15 -0.80
CA PHE A 54 -2.52 4.51 0.49
C PHE A 54 -2.24 5.45 1.66
N VAL A 55 -3.06 5.34 2.69
CA VAL A 55 -2.78 5.93 4.00
C VAL A 55 -1.99 4.92 4.82
N ILE A 56 -0.86 5.34 5.38
CA ILE A 56 -0.06 4.48 6.25
C ILE A 56 -0.59 4.56 7.67
N THR A 57 -1.04 3.45 8.21
CA THR A 57 -1.56 3.35 9.59
C THR A 57 -0.55 2.65 10.48
N SER A 58 -0.21 3.22 11.61
CA SER A 58 0.73 2.62 12.56
C SER A 58 0.51 3.14 13.99
N GLY A 59 1.38 2.74 14.92
CA GLY A 59 1.19 2.96 16.35
C GLY A 59 2.04 4.07 16.98
N LEU A 60 2.75 4.86 16.19
CA LEU A 60 3.66 5.91 16.66
C LEU A 60 4.80 5.39 17.57
N ALA A 61 5.02 4.09 17.67
CA ALA A 61 6.11 3.52 18.46
C ALA A 61 7.49 3.86 17.86
N LEU A 62 8.56 3.73 18.66
CA LEU A 62 9.92 3.81 18.14
C LEU A 62 10.16 2.70 17.09
N GLY A 63 11.16 2.86 16.26
CA GLY A 63 11.56 1.88 15.25
C GLY A 63 10.66 1.91 14.01
N ILE A 64 10.14 0.76 13.62
CA ILE A 64 9.40 0.58 12.37
C ILE A 64 8.22 1.54 12.23
N ASP A 65 7.41 1.71 13.29
CA ASP A 65 6.24 2.60 13.26
C ASP A 65 6.66 4.04 12.90
N GLY A 66 7.68 4.56 13.59
CA GLY A 66 8.19 5.90 13.33
C GLY A 66 8.75 6.06 11.91
N ALA A 67 9.48 5.06 11.41
CA ALA A 67 10.03 5.06 10.06
C ALA A 67 8.93 5.01 8.99
N ALA A 68 7.86 4.25 9.24
CA ALA A 68 6.70 4.17 8.36
C ALA A 68 5.96 5.52 8.26
N HIS A 69 5.67 6.16 9.40
CA HIS A 69 5.08 7.50 9.40
C HIS A 69 5.96 8.52 8.68
N GLN A 70 7.26 8.52 8.97
CA GLN A 70 8.22 9.41 8.35
C GLN A 70 8.26 9.21 6.82
N GLY A 71 8.34 7.97 6.37
CA GLY A 71 8.36 7.63 4.94
C GLY A 71 7.12 8.13 4.19
N ALA A 72 5.93 8.02 4.78
CA ALA A 72 4.71 8.56 4.20
C ALA A 72 4.77 10.10 4.09
N LEU A 73 5.18 10.78 5.16
CA LEU A 73 5.29 12.24 5.21
C LEU A 73 6.34 12.80 4.24
N ASP A 74 7.45 12.09 4.01
CA ASP A 74 8.53 12.52 3.12
C ASP A 74 8.07 12.72 1.67
N VAL A 75 6.97 12.11 1.28
CA VAL A 75 6.39 12.21 -0.07
C VAL A 75 5.04 12.96 -0.08
N GLY A 76 4.72 13.68 0.98
CA GLY A 76 3.43 14.38 1.11
C GLY A 76 2.22 13.45 1.27
N GLY A 77 2.46 12.17 1.55
CA GLY A 77 1.42 11.17 1.80
C GLY A 77 0.76 11.35 3.15
N LYS A 78 -0.40 10.72 3.33
CA LYS A 78 -1.17 10.75 4.57
C LYS A 78 -0.82 9.56 5.47
N THR A 79 -0.84 9.80 6.78
CA THR A 79 -0.62 8.73 7.74
C THR A 79 -1.48 8.91 8.98
N ILE A 80 -1.90 7.80 9.59
CA ILE A 80 -2.71 7.75 10.81
C ILE A 80 -1.91 7.09 11.92
N ALA A 81 -1.73 7.81 13.01
CA ALA A 81 -1.14 7.23 14.22
C ALA A 81 -2.25 6.87 15.22
N VAL A 82 -2.38 5.58 15.49
CA VAL A 82 -3.28 5.10 16.54
C VAL A 82 -2.50 5.05 17.85
N LEU A 83 -3.02 5.64 18.92
CA LEU A 83 -2.32 5.83 20.18
C LEU A 83 -2.77 4.83 21.25
N GLY A 84 -1.85 4.42 22.11
CA GLY A 84 -2.12 3.66 23.32
C GLY A 84 -2.22 4.56 24.57
N THR A 85 -2.41 5.87 24.36
CA THR A 85 -2.56 6.93 25.37
C THR A 85 -3.66 7.88 24.95
N GLY A 86 -4.09 8.76 25.82
CA GLY A 86 -4.93 9.91 25.46
C GLY A 86 -4.19 10.89 24.54
N LEU A 87 -4.94 11.68 23.80
CA LEU A 87 -4.39 12.64 22.82
C LEU A 87 -3.56 13.76 23.47
N GLU A 88 -3.80 14.07 24.74
CA GLU A 88 -3.01 15.04 25.53
C GLU A 88 -1.75 14.42 26.15
N GLN A 89 -1.61 13.09 26.11
CA GLN A 89 -0.53 12.33 26.73
C GLN A 89 0.30 11.57 25.67
N LEU A 90 0.78 12.26 24.65
CA LEU A 90 1.48 11.65 23.54
C LEU A 90 2.73 10.86 23.97
N TYR A 91 2.83 9.63 23.53
CA TYR A 91 3.93 8.73 23.81
C TYR A 91 4.35 7.92 22.55
N PRO A 92 5.66 7.74 22.29
CA PRO A 92 6.82 8.16 23.10
C PRO A 92 7.14 9.66 22.93
N ARG A 93 7.71 10.28 23.94
CA ARG A 93 8.06 11.71 23.91
C ARG A 93 8.99 12.11 22.77
N ARG A 94 9.84 11.16 22.30
CA ARG A 94 10.73 11.35 21.14
C ARG A 94 9.98 11.58 19.84
N HIS A 95 8.71 11.15 19.74
CA HIS A 95 7.88 11.28 18.54
C HIS A 95 6.87 12.44 18.61
N LEU A 96 6.99 13.38 19.59
CA LEU A 96 6.13 14.56 19.64
C LEU A 96 6.21 15.38 18.35
N GLY A 97 7.43 15.64 17.85
CA GLY A 97 7.61 16.34 16.57
C GLY A 97 7.05 15.56 15.37
N LEU A 98 7.15 14.22 15.37
CA LEU A 98 6.56 13.38 14.34
C LEU A 98 5.02 13.44 14.40
N ALA A 99 4.44 13.40 15.60
CA ALA A 99 2.99 13.52 15.79
C ALA A 99 2.45 14.87 15.27
N ALA A 100 3.16 15.97 15.57
CA ALA A 100 2.81 17.29 15.03
C ALA A 100 2.84 17.30 13.49
N ARG A 101 3.90 16.78 12.88
CA ARG A 101 4.04 16.67 11.41
C ARG A 101 2.97 15.79 10.76
N ILE A 102 2.50 14.73 11.44
CA ILE A 102 1.39 13.91 10.96
C ILE A 102 0.13 14.78 10.80
N VAL A 103 -0.20 15.57 11.81
CA VAL A 103 -1.37 16.44 11.79
C VAL A 103 -1.21 17.57 10.78
N GLU A 104 -0.07 18.27 10.78
CA GLU A 104 0.26 19.33 9.81
C GLU A 104 0.21 18.82 8.36
N GLY A 105 0.65 17.57 8.13
CA GLY A 105 0.57 16.90 6.84
C GLY A 105 -0.84 16.47 6.45
N GLY A 106 -1.86 16.77 7.26
CA GLY A 106 -3.26 16.36 7.02
C GLY A 106 -3.50 14.88 7.27
N GLY A 107 -2.68 14.25 8.10
CA GLY A 107 -2.91 12.96 8.71
C GLY A 107 -3.74 13.07 10.00
N ALA A 108 -3.81 12.00 10.79
CA ALA A 108 -4.59 11.99 12.01
C ALA A 108 -3.90 11.26 13.17
N LEU A 109 -4.17 11.72 14.38
CA LEU A 109 -3.91 10.99 15.62
C LEU A 109 -5.24 10.48 16.16
N VAL A 110 -5.31 9.16 16.42
CA VAL A 110 -6.54 8.48 16.85
C VAL A 110 -6.30 7.77 18.18
N SER A 111 -7.22 7.93 19.12
CA SER A 111 -7.22 7.20 20.39
C SER A 111 -8.65 6.84 20.81
N GLU A 112 -8.81 5.66 21.41
CA GLU A 112 -10.05 5.24 22.06
C GLU A 112 -10.10 5.60 23.56
N LEU A 113 -9.00 6.15 24.08
CA LEU A 113 -8.82 6.44 25.50
C LEU A 113 -9.21 7.89 25.84
N PRO A 114 -9.55 8.18 27.11
CA PRO A 114 -9.73 9.56 27.57
C PRO A 114 -8.53 10.43 27.21
N LEU A 115 -8.77 11.74 26.98
CA LEU A 115 -7.75 12.68 26.49
C LEU A 115 -6.50 12.73 27.37
N ASP A 116 -6.67 12.65 28.66
CA ASP A 116 -5.64 12.74 29.70
C ASP A 116 -5.05 11.38 30.11
N CYS A 117 -5.48 10.27 29.47
CA CYS A 117 -5.03 8.92 29.84
C CYS A 117 -3.51 8.77 29.64
N PRO A 118 -2.74 8.49 30.71
CA PRO A 118 -1.28 8.36 30.63
C PRO A 118 -0.88 7.03 29.96
N PRO A 119 0.39 6.88 29.55
CA PRO A 119 0.89 5.64 29.00
C PRO A 119 0.84 4.51 30.01
N GLN A 120 0.08 3.45 29.67
CA GLN A 120 -0.05 2.21 30.44
C GLN A 120 0.30 1.02 29.55
N ALA A 121 1.10 0.09 30.04
CA ALA A 121 1.62 -1.03 29.25
C ALA A 121 0.49 -1.86 28.62
N ALA A 122 -0.62 -2.07 29.32
CA ALA A 122 -1.76 -2.86 28.85
C ALA A 122 -2.52 -2.21 27.67
N ASN A 123 -2.44 -0.89 27.50
CA ASN A 123 -3.17 -0.19 26.45
C ASN A 123 -2.53 -0.40 25.06
N PHE A 124 -1.21 -0.58 24.99
CA PHE A 124 -0.51 -0.73 23.69
C PHE A 124 -0.94 -2.00 22.93
N PRO A 125 -1.01 -3.20 23.54
CA PRO A 125 -1.54 -4.38 22.84
C PRO A 125 -3.03 -4.27 22.50
N ARG A 126 -3.85 -3.67 23.37
CA ARG A 126 -5.29 -3.47 23.15
C ARG A 126 -5.56 -2.57 21.95
N ARG A 127 -4.79 -1.48 21.81
CA ARG A 127 -4.88 -0.54 20.69
C ARG A 127 -4.60 -1.20 19.34
N ASN A 128 -3.75 -2.24 19.29
CA ASN A 128 -3.33 -2.86 18.02
C ASN A 128 -4.50 -3.38 17.16
N ARG A 129 -5.63 -3.76 17.78
CA ARG A 129 -6.87 -4.15 17.07
C ARG A 129 -7.44 -3.02 16.21
N ILE A 130 -7.19 -1.76 16.59
CA ILE A 130 -7.64 -0.59 15.83
C ILE A 130 -6.71 -0.38 14.63
N ILE A 131 -5.40 -0.57 14.79
CA ILE A 131 -4.44 -0.51 13.69
C ILE A 131 -4.82 -1.52 12.59
N SER A 132 -5.01 -2.78 12.96
CA SER A 132 -5.41 -3.83 12.01
C SER A 132 -6.82 -3.61 11.46
N GLY A 133 -7.78 -3.20 12.30
CA GLY A 133 -9.17 -2.99 11.92
C GLY A 133 -9.40 -1.87 10.91
N LEU A 134 -8.62 -0.80 10.96
CA LEU A 134 -8.67 0.32 10.01
C LEU A 134 -8.03 -0.01 8.66
N SER A 135 -7.23 -1.08 8.58
CA SER A 135 -6.36 -1.36 7.44
C SER A 135 -6.87 -2.52 6.59
N LEU A 136 -6.59 -2.49 5.31
CA LEU A 136 -6.85 -3.60 4.37
C LEU A 136 -5.96 -4.80 4.66
N GLY A 137 -4.75 -4.54 5.17
CA GLY A 137 -3.78 -5.56 5.57
C GLY A 137 -2.72 -4.98 6.48
N VAL A 138 -1.88 -5.85 7.04
CA VAL A 138 -0.80 -5.50 7.97
C VAL A 138 0.53 -5.99 7.43
N LEU A 139 1.45 -5.08 7.18
CA LEU A 139 2.84 -5.38 6.82
C LEU A 139 3.72 -5.38 8.08
N VAL A 140 4.32 -6.52 8.38
CA VAL A 140 5.32 -6.68 9.43
C VAL A 140 6.70 -6.59 8.79
N VAL A 141 7.42 -5.50 9.06
CA VAL A 141 8.71 -5.22 8.40
C VAL A 141 9.86 -5.96 9.10
N GLU A 142 9.90 -5.94 10.42
CA GLU A 142 10.88 -6.62 11.22
C GLU A 142 10.28 -6.98 12.58
N ALA A 143 10.39 -8.23 13.01
CA ALA A 143 9.86 -8.67 14.29
C ALA A 143 10.69 -9.82 14.88
N SER A 144 11.07 -9.71 16.15
CA SER A 144 11.52 -10.88 16.93
C SER A 144 10.29 -11.72 17.37
N PRO A 145 10.47 -12.99 17.77
CA PRO A 145 9.37 -13.84 18.25
C PRO A 145 8.57 -13.27 19.43
N SER A 146 9.18 -12.37 20.20
CA SER A 146 8.54 -11.70 21.34
C SER A 146 8.00 -10.29 21.00
N SER A 147 8.02 -9.89 19.74
CA SER A 147 7.59 -8.55 19.32
C SER A 147 6.08 -8.36 19.49
N GLY A 148 5.67 -7.22 20.03
CA GLY A 148 4.26 -6.83 20.11
C GLY A 148 3.58 -6.64 18.74
N SER A 149 4.36 -6.47 17.66
CA SER A 149 3.83 -6.41 16.29
C SER A 149 3.22 -7.74 15.82
N LEU A 150 3.66 -8.88 16.39
CA LEU A 150 3.03 -10.19 16.13
C LEU A 150 1.59 -10.25 16.67
N ILE A 151 1.29 -9.50 17.73
CA ILE A 151 -0.09 -9.35 18.22
C ILE A 151 -0.95 -8.66 17.17
N THR A 152 -0.44 -7.60 16.54
CA THR A 152 -1.15 -6.89 15.46
C THR A 152 -1.40 -7.81 14.27
N ALA A 153 -0.41 -8.61 13.87
CA ALA A 153 -0.54 -9.58 12.78
C ALA A 153 -1.60 -10.64 13.09
N ARG A 154 -1.62 -11.19 14.31
CA ARG A 154 -2.64 -12.15 14.75
C ARG A 154 -4.03 -11.52 14.73
N LEU A 155 -4.18 -10.32 15.30
CA LEU A 155 -5.46 -9.60 15.29
C LEU A 155 -5.96 -9.31 13.88
N ALA A 156 -5.04 -8.99 12.94
CA ALA A 156 -5.37 -8.83 11.53
C ALA A 156 -5.97 -10.11 10.94
N ALA A 157 -5.31 -11.25 11.15
CA ALA A 157 -5.80 -12.55 10.69
C ALA A 157 -7.16 -12.91 11.30
N GLU A 158 -7.34 -12.68 12.62
CA GLU A 158 -8.62 -12.88 13.32
C GLU A 158 -9.75 -11.97 12.76
N GLN A 159 -9.41 -10.81 12.23
CA GLN A 159 -10.31 -9.85 11.57
C GLN A 159 -10.51 -10.12 10.08
N GLY A 160 -9.93 -11.20 9.52
CA GLY A 160 -9.98 -11.51 8.10
C GLY A 160 -9.19 -10.52 7.23
N ARG A 161 -8.14 -9.90 7.77
CA ARG A 161 -7.24 -8.99 7.04
C ARG A 161 -6.00 -9.74 6.59
N GLU A 162 -5.46 -9.33 5.45
CA GLU A 162 -4.20 -9.87 4.94
C GLU A 162 -3.02 -9.54 5.86
N VAL A 163 -2.10 -10.49 5.99
CA VAL A 163 -0.85 -10.30 6.72
C VAL A 163 0.31 -10.51 5.77
N TYR A 164 1.18 -9.52 5.71
CA TYR A 164 2.41 -9.50 4.92
C TYR A 164 3.61 -9.48 5.84
N ALA A 165 4.68 -10.16 5.46
CA ALA A 165 5.92 -10.14 6.23
C ALA A 165 7.13 -10.02 5.30
N ILE A 166 8.03 -9.10 5.61
CA ILE A 166 9.31 -8.97 4.92
C ILE A 166 10.26 -10.04 5.44
N PRO A 167 10.83 -10.88 4.58
CA PRO A 167 11.84 -11.86 4.97
C PRO A 167 13.15 -11.17 5.39
N GLY A 168 14.00 -11.90 6.06
CA GLY A 168 15.33 -11.39 6.43
C GLY A 168 16.33 -12.53 6.63
N SER A 169 17.56 -12.19 7.00
CA SER A 169 18.59 -13.20 7.27
C SER A 169 18.16 -14.14 8.41
N ILE A 170 18.35 -15.44 8.24
CA ILE A 170 18.11 -16.45 9.29
C ILE A 170 18.98 -16.24 10.53
N HIS A 171 20.08 -15.52 10.38
CA HIS A 171 20.99 -15.17 11.48
C HIS A 171 20.57 -13.90 12.22
N HIS A 172 19.63 -13.13 11.66
CA HIS A 172 19.13 -11.91 12.29
C HIS A 172 17.95 -12.22 13.23
N PRO A 173 18.11 -12.03 14.55
CA PRO A 173 17.03 -12.34 15.51
C PRO A 173 15.73 -11.57 15.23
N GLY A 174 15.84 -10.34 14.70
CA GLY A 174 14.72 -9.49 14.32
C GLY A 174 13.90 -9.99 13.11
N ALA A 175 14.41 -10.95 12.33
CA ALA A 175 13.69 -11.55 11.21
C ALA A 175 12.87 -12.79 11.62
N ARG A 176 13.16 -13.40 12.76
CA ARG A 176 12.56 -14.69 13.16
C ARG A 176 11.05 -14.63 13.34
N GLY A 177 10.51 -13.48 13.80
CA GLY A 177 9.07 -13.28 13.91
C GLY A 177 8.39 -13.19 12.54
N CYS A 178 9.00 -12.51 11.57
CA CYS A 178 8.53 -12.48 10.19
C CYS A 178 8.55 -13.88 9.57
N HIS A 179 9.63 -14.66 9.77
CA HIS A 179 9.69 -16.06 9.31
C HIS A 179 8.60 -16.94 9.95
N GLN A 180 8.29 -16.71 11.22
CA GLN A 180 7.18 -17.40 11.88
C GLN A 180 5.85 -17.06 11.23
N LEU A 181 5.57 -15.80 10.96
CA LEU A 181 4.34 -15.36 10.27
C LEU A 181 4.22 -15.99 8.88
N ILE A 182 5.30 -15.99 8.09
CA ILE A 182 5.33 -16.61 6.75
C ILE A 182 4.99 -18.11 6.84
N ARG A 183 5.58 -18.84 7.79
CA ARG A 183 5.23 -20.25 8.00
C ARG A 183 3.80 -20.47 8.48
N GLN A 184 3.16 -19.47 9.06
CA GLN A 184 1.75 -19.49 9.48
C GLN A 184 0.79 -19.02 8.38
N GLY A 185 1.28 -18.72 7.18
CA GLY A 185 0.48 -18.36 6.02
C GLY A 185 0.46 -16.86 5.69
N ALA A 186 1.24 -16.03 6.39
CA ALA A 186 1.43 -14.64 5.95
C ALA A 186 2.15 -14.61 4.59
N ALA A 187 1.73 -13.71 3.71
CA ALA A 187 2.38 -13.53 2.43
C ALA A 187 3.79 -12.97 2.61
N LEU A 188 4.79 -13.65 2.04
CA LEU A 188 6.13 -13.13 1.92
C LEU A 188 6.14 -12.00 0.90
N VAL A 189 6.70 -10.85 1.27
CA VAL A 189 6.82 -9.71 0.37
C VAL A 189 8.25 -9.19 0.34
N GLU A 190 8.76 -8.93 -0.86
CA GLU A 190 10.07 -8.38 -1.13
C GLU A 190 9.96 -6.98 -1.77
N SER A 191 8.78 -6.67 -2.33
CA SER A 191 8.48 -5.43 -3.00
C SER A 191 7.08 -4.90 -2.63
N VAL A 192 6.82 -3.63 -2.96
CA VAL A 192 5.48 -3.04 -2.80
C VAL A 192 4.49 -3.68 -3.78
N GLU A 193 4.96 -4.09 -4.94
CA GLU A 193 4.19 -4.77 -5.99
C GLU A 193 3.55 -6.06 -5.46
N ASP A 194 4.27 -6.83 -4.62
CA ASP A 194 3.74 -8.05 -3.98
C ASP A 194 2.53 -7.73 -3.09
N VAL A 195 2.62 -6.63 -2.31
CA VAL A 195 1.51 -6.16 -1.48
C VAL A 195 0.31 -5.75 -2.34
N LEU A 196 0.56 -4.99 -3.41
CA LEU A 196 -0.48 -4.51 -4.31
C LEU A 196 -1.15 -5.66 -5.06
N GLN A 197 -0.40 -6.65 -5.50
CA GLN A 197 -0.91 -7.83 -6.17
C GLN A 197 -1.81 -8.66 -5.24
N ALA A 198 -1.39 -8.89 -4.01
CA ALA A 198 -2.19 -9.59 -3.02
C ALA A 198 -3.50 -8.83 -2.69
N LEU A 199 -3.44 -7.49 -2.57
CA LEU A 199 -4.63 -6.65 -2.35
C LEU A 199 -5.59 -6.66 -3.56
N ARG A 200 -5.10 -6.75 -4.80
CA ARG A 200 -5.95 -6.88 -6.00
C ARG A 200 -6.72 -8.20 -6.01
N GLY A 201 -6.11 -9.28 -5.55
CA GLY A 201 -6.81 -10.56 -5.37
C GLY A 201 -7.99 -10.45 -4.40
N TRP A 202 -7.97 -9.54 -3.46
CA TRP A 202 -9.04 -9.30 -2.48
C TRP A 202 -10.18 -8.43 -3.04
N GLN A 203 -9.91 -7.57 -4.01
CA GLN A 203 -10.92 -6.75 -4.71
C GLN A 203 -11.70 -7.52 -5.77
N GLN A 204 -11.30 -8.75 -6.09
CA GLN A 204 -12.00 -9.67 -7.00
C GLN A 204 -13.07 -10.54 -6.31
N GLY A 205 -13.85 -9.99 -5.38
CA GLY A 205 -15.27 -10.33 -5.31
C GLY A 205 -15.89 -9.87 -6.64
N PRO A 206 -17.03 -10.42 -7.15
CA PRO A 206 -17.45 -10.26 -8.54
C PRO A 206 -17.38 -8.81 -8.98
N ALA A 207 -16.32 -8.47 -9.67
CA ALA A 207 -16.04 -7.14 -10.16
C ALA A 207 -17.06 -6.84 -11.23
N ALA A 208 -17.78 -5.73 -11.07
CA ALA A 208 -18.24 -5.00 -12.22
C ALA A 208 -17.02 -4.78 -13.13
N PRO A 209 -17.14 -4.98 -14.45
CA PRO A 209 -16.00 -4.90 -15.35
C PRO A 209 -15.39 -3.50 -15.21
N GLU A 210 -14.22 -3.42 -14.56
CA GLU A 210 -13.38 -2.22 -14.65
C GLU A 210 -13.08 -2.04 -16.13
N ALA A 211 -13.54 -0.91 -16.65
CA ALA A 211 -13.07 -0.43 -17.93
C ALA A 211 -11.54 -0.42 -17.85
N GLN A 212 -10.93 -1.39 -18.50
CA GLN A 212 -9.50 -1.40 -18.78
C GLN A 212 -9.18 0.01 -19.29
N ARG A 213 -8.33 0.75 -18.60
CA ARG A 213 -7.57 1.82 -19.24
C ARG A 213 -6.71 1.09 -20.26
N SER A 214 -7.29 0.87 -21.43
CA SER A 214 -6.57 0.43 -22.59
C SER A 214 -5.46 1.47 -22.81
N GLU A 215 -4.21 1.07 -22.68
CA GLU A 215 -3.18 1.73 -23.47
C GLU A 215 -3.74 1.85 -24.87
N PRO A 216 -3.53 2.97 -25.55
CA PRO A 216 -4.10 3.15 -26.88
C PRO A 216 -3.65 1.96 -27.73
N MET A 217 -4.60 1.08 -28.05
CA MET A 217 -4.35 -0.14 -28.83
C MET A 217 -3.59 0.24 -30.10
N HIS A 218 -2.47 -0.41 -30.34
CA HIS A 218 -1.65 -0.12 -31.51
C HIS A 218 -2.52 -0.15 -32.77
N PRO A 219 -2.49 0.86 -33.66
CA PRO A 219 -3.40 0.96 -34.81
C PRO A 219 -3.47 -0.29 -35.69
N LEU A 220 -2.35 -1.00 -35.87
CA LEU A 220 -2.29 -2.26 -36.59
C LEU A 220 -3.07 -3.39 -35.88
N VAL A 221 -2.95 -3.49 -34.57
CA VAL A 221 -3.65 -4.49 -33.76
C VAL A 221 -5.16 -4.24 -33.80
N ALA A 222 -5.59 -2.99 -33.76
CA ALA A 222 -7.00 -2.61 -33.87
C ALA A 222 -7.61 -3.09 -35.21
N GLN A 223 -6.87 -3.00 -36.32
CA GLN A 223 -7.30 -3.50 -37.62
C GLN A 223 -7.37 -5.03 -37.65
N LEU A 224 -6.40 -5.72 -37.06
CA LEU A 224 -6.33 -7.17 -37.01
C LEU A 224 -7.40 -7.82 -36.13
N HIS A 225 -7.92 -7.10 -35.13
CA HIS A 225 -9.10 -7.55 -34.35
C HIS A 225 -10.38 -7.58 -35.20
N ALA A 226 -10.46 -6.75 -36.26
CA ALA A 226 -11.60 -6.76 -37.18
C ALA A 226 -11.55 -7.93 -38.18
N ALA A 227 -10.37 -8.22 -38.75
CA ALA A 227 -10.15 -9.38 -39.64
C ALA A 227 -8.64 -9.62 -39.87
N PRO A 228 -8.22 -10.88 -40.15
CA PRO A 228 -6.87 -11.20 -40.61
C PRO A 228 -6.53 -10.51 -41.96
N MET A 229 -5.39 -9.80 -42.03
CA MET A 229 -5.01 -9.00 -43.20
C MET A 229 -3.60 -9.30 -43.66
N SER A 230 -3.29 -9.04 -44.98
CA SER A 230 -1.93 -9.05 -45.45
C SER A 230 -1.19 -7.78 -45.05
N SER A 231 0.15 -7.81 -45.12
CA SER A 231 0.98 -6.64 -44.78
C SER A 231 0.64 -5.41 -45.63
N GLU A 232 0.35 -5.60 -46.93
CA GLU A 232 -0.03 -4.53 -47.86
C GLU A 232 -1.41 -3.95 -47.51
N ALA A 233 -2.36 -4.81 -47.16
CA ALA A 233 -3.70 -4.37 -46.77
C ALA A 233 -3.67 -3.58 -45.44
N LEU A 234 -2.85 -4.00 -44.47
CA LEU A 234 -2.62 -3.29 -43.23
C LEU A 234 -1.95 -1.93 -43.45
N ALA A 235 -0.90 -1.87 -44.27
CA ALA A 235 -0.21 -0.63 -44.61
C ALA A 235 -1.19 0.38 -45.23
N GLY A 236 -2.08 -0.08 -46.10
CA GLY A 236 -3.14 0.74 -46.70
C GLY A 236 -4.18 1.18 -45.67
N ALA A 237 -4.58 0.30 -44.77
CA ALA A 237 -5.61 0.61 -43.74
C ALA A 237 -5.14 1.64 -42.72
N VAL A 238 -3.84 1.64 -42.36
CA VAL A 238 -3.26 2.61 -41.42
C VAL A 238 -2.58 3.79 -42.10
N ASN A 239 -2.57 3.82 -43.43
CA ASN A 239 -1.96 4.87 -44.24
C ASN A 239 -0.46 5.08 -43.93
N GLN A 240 0.29 3.97 -43.80
CA GLN A 240 1.74 3.96 -43.52
C GLN A 240 2.51 3.24 -44.64
N PRO A 241 3.80 3.57 -44.86
CA PRO A 241 4.66 2.84 -45.77
C PRO A 241 4.75 1.37 -45.37
N LEU A 242 4.80 0.46 -46.35
CA LEU A 242 4.89 -0.98 -46.14
C LEU A 242 6.10 -1.37 -45.28
N SER A 243 7.23 -0.70 -45.47
CA SER A 243 8.46 -0.94 -44.69
C SER A 243 8.30 -0.66 -43.19
N GLU A 244 7.62 0.43 -42.86
CA GLU A 244 7.34 0.79 -41.45
C GLU A 244 6.30 -0.15 -40.84
N THR A 245 5.29 -0.51 -41.64
CA THR A 245 4.26 -1.48 -41.19
C THR A 245 4.87 -2.86 -40.90
N LEU A 246 5.79 -3.34 -41.72
CA LEU A 246 6.49 -4.61 -41.50
C LEU A 246 7.39 -4.57 -40.25
N ALA A 247 8.12 -3.46 -40.04
CA ALA A 247 8.93 -3.29 -38.83
C ALA A 247 8.07 -3.35 -37.55
N ALA A 248 6.95 -2.62 -37.51
CA ALA A 248 6.03 -2.61 -36.39
C ALA A 248 5.35 -3.99 -36.18
N LEU A 249 4.99 -4.68 -37.26
CA LEU A 249 4.41 -6.04 -37.17
C LEU A 249 5.41 -7.05 -36.61
N THR A 250 6.70 -6.92 -36.95
CA THR A 250 7.76 -7.78 -36.39
C THR A 250 7.95 -7.54 -34.90
N GLU A 251 7.92 -6.29 -34.45
CA GLU A 251 7.98 -5.96 -33.01
C GLU A 251 6.77 -6.56 -32.26
N LEU A 252 5.56 -6.37 -32.79
CA LEU A 252 4.34 -6.92 -32.20
C LEU A 252 4.30 -8.47 -32.22
N GLU A 253 4.95 -9.12 -33.19
CA GLU A 253 5.11 -10.57 -33.23
C GLU A 253 6.08 -11.07 -32.15
N ILE A 254 7.19 -10.36 -31.93
CA ILE A 254 8.14 -10.65 -30.84
C ILE A 254 7.47 -10.49 -29.47
N GLU A 255 6.58 -9.50 -29.32
CA GLU A 255 5.78 -9.29 -28.13
C GLU A 255 4.63 -10.29 -27.96
N GLY A 256 4.38 -11.13 -28.97
CA GLY A 256 3.31 -12.15 -28.95
C GLY A 256 1.89 -11.57 -29.13
N VAL A 257 1.77 -10.31 -29.57
CA VAL A 257 0.49 -9.62 -29.75
C VAL A 257 -0.16 -9.98 -31.11
N VAL A 258 0.65 -10.29 -32.11
CA VAL A 258 0.20 -10.74 -33.44
C VAL A 258 0.98 -11.98 -33.87
N VAL A 259 0.44 -12.74 -34.80
CA VAL A 259 1.09 -13.91 -35.41
C VAL A 259 0.89 -13.87 -36.93
N TYR A 260 1.91 -14.33 -37.68
CA TYR A 260 1.82 -14.45 -39.14
C TYR A 260 1.52 -15.87 -39.53
N GLU A 261 0.33 -16.13 -40.08
CA GLU A 261 -0.11 -17.46 -40.53
C GLU A 261 -0.78 -17.38 -41.91
N ASN A 262 -0.44 -18.35 -42.78
CA ASN A 262 -1.06 -18.51 -44.11
C ASN A 262 -1.07 -17.22 -44.95
N GLY A 263 -0.01 -16.42 -44.88
CA GLY A 263 0.10 -15.18 -45.64
C GLY A 263 -0.65 -13.98 -45.08
N ARG A 264 -1.15 -14.08 -43.84
CA ARG A 264 -1.92 -13.03 -43.14
C ARG A 264 -1.46 -12.85 -41.69
N TRP A 265 -1.58 -11.64 -41.20
CA TRP A 265 -1.41 -11.30 -39.80
C TRP A 265 -2.73 -11.48 -39.06
N ILE A 266 -2.64 -11.98 -37.85
CA ILE A 266 -3.78 -12.27 -36.96
C ILE A 266 -3.44 -11.70 -35.59
N ALA A 267 -4.37 -11.01 -34.94
CA ALA A 267 -4.19 -10.61 -33.54
C ALA A 267 -4.34 -11.81 -32.61
N CYS A 268 -3.38 -11.99 -31.71
CA CYS A 268 -3.48 -12.99 -30.65
C CYS A 268 -4.53 -12.51 -29.63
N THR A 269 -5.57 -13.30 -29.41
CA THR A 269 -6.50 -13.10 -28.28
C THR A 269 -5.81 -13.57 -27.02
N GLY A 270 -5.44 -12.63 -26.10
CA GLY A 270 -4.92 -12.93 -24.77
C GLY A 270 -5.98 -13.54 -23.84
#